data_a2e2d1dbf88aab469c693da54be12cdb
#
_entry.id   a2e2d1dbf88aab469c693da54be12cdb
#
_cell.length_a   1.000
_cell.length_b   1.000
_cell.length_c   1.000
_cell.angle_alpha   90.00
_cell.angle_beta   90.00
_cell.angle_gamma   90.00
#
_symmetry.space_group_name_H-M   'P 1'
#
loop_
_entity.id
_entity.type
_entity.pdbx_description
1 polymer ?
#
loop_
_entity_poly.entity_id
_entity_poly.type
_entity_poly.pdbx_seq_one_letter_code
_entity_poly.pdbx_strand_id
1 'polypeptide(L)'
;MSLRVDNHVHTQHSGHSAPGADVGTMRQAAEAGGLTLSLREHAPLPEGYAFHQTAGPSREFPPVSKAVGLALDDGSLEAFLEEVRQAGVSLGFEVDILGGRPAETGRLVAELRRRTEAAGVTIDALNCSHHAMHDAPWDFTPQTLLAAVATCGGAARFTRQYFGEIREAVATGLFQGVSHIEGPLKFEAGSGALPTPLLGADTSPRGPAGEVWQEEMARTLETLARHDVALEYNTGGLATWGRPYLSQEPLALAVRLGLKLVVGSDAHDPDQVGRGFTEAEQVLRQAVVAEVWTFKAGRAVAIPTA
;
A
#
# COMPACT_ATOMS: atom_id res chain seq x y z
N MET A 1 8.92 19.50 11.80
CA MET A 1 8.85 18.07 11.39
C MET A 1 9.64 17.97 10.11
N SER A 2 10.57 17.05 10.02
CA SER A 2 11.32 16.76 8.80
C SER A 2 11.22 15.26 8.54
N LEU A 3 10.66 14.88 7.41
CA LEU A 3 10.60 13.49 6.98
C LEU A 3 12.02 13.04 6.60
N ARG A 4 12.44 11.91 7.12
CA ARG A 4 13.81 11.38 6.95
C ARG A 4 13.84 9.98 6.39
N VAL A 5 12.70 9.32 6.28
CA VAL A 5 12.56 7.95 5.78
C VAL A 5 11.43 7.92 4.78
N ASP A 6 11.70 7.37 3.61
CA ASP A 6 10.66 6.96 2.68
C ASP A 6 10.33 5.49 2.96
N ASN A 7 9.15 5.25 3.52
CA ASN A 7 8.76 3.93 4.01
C ASN A 7 8.05 3.06 2.96
N HIS A 8 7.87 3.56 1.73
CA HIS A 8 7.20 2.80 0.69
C HIS A 8 7.82 3.11 -0.67
N VAL A 9 8.71 2.25 -1.08
CA VAL A 9 9.42 2.35 -2.35
C VAL A 9 9.54 0.97 -2.97
N HIS A 10 9.20 0.87 -4.25
CA HIS A 10 9.33 -0.31 -5.08
C HIS A 10 10.60 -0.26 -5.91
N THR A 11 10.98 -1.41 -6.47
CA THR A 11 12.11 -1.55 -7.38
C THR A 11 11.66 -2.16 -8.70
N GLN A 12 12.59 -2.35 -9.63
CA GLN A 12 12.31 -3.08 -10.87
C GLN A 12 11.71 -4.48 -10.65
N HIS A 13 11.89 -5.04 -9.45
CA HIS A 13 11.35 -6.34 -9.07
C HIS A 13 9.82 -6.32 -8.84
N SER A 14 9.19 -5.15 -8.76
CA SER A 14 7.72 -5.03 -8.75
C SER A 14 7.09 -5.47 -10.09
N GLY A 15 7.88 -5.48 -11.16
CA GLY A 15 7.44 -5.81 -12.51
C GLY A 15 6.73 -4.67 -13.27
N HIS A 16 6.49 -3.53 -12.62
CA HIS A 16 5.87 -2.34 -13.23
C HIS A 16 6.58 -1.03 -12.87
N SER A 17 7.70 -1.09 -12.17
CA SER A 17 8.59 0.05 -11.94
C SER A 17 9.42 0.41 -13.17
N ALA A 18 9.98 1.60 -13.18
CA ALA A 18 10.84 2.06 -14.27
C ALA A 18 12.03 1.11 -14.53
N PRO A 19 12.41 0.88 -15.79
CA PRO A 19 13.61 0.10 -16.09
C PRO A 19 14.85 0.70 -15.43
N GLY A 20 15.63 -0.12 -14.72
CA GLY A 20 16.81 0.33 -14.00
C GLY A 20 16.56 0.91 -12.61
N ALA A 21 15.33 0.87 -12.12
CA ALA A 21 14.99 1.17 -10.73
C ALA A 21 15.41 0.01 -9.79
N ASP A 22 16.68 -0.40 -9.86
CA ASP A 22 17.22 -1.40 -8.95
C ASP A 22 17.37 -0.85 -7.52
N VAL A 23 17.65 -1.74 -6.56
CA VAL A 23 17.78 -1.37 -5.14
C VAL A 23 18.86 -0.30 -4.93
N GLY A 24 19.98 -0.40 -5.66
CA GLY A 24 21.09 0.56 -5.56
C GLY A 24 20.71 1.95 -6.06
N THR A 25 20.03 2.01 -7.21
CA THR A 25 19.57 3.26 -7.83
C THR A 25 18.51 3.95 -6.95
N MET A 26 17.53 3.20 -6.44
CA MET A 26 16.52 3.75 -5.53
C MET A 26 17.15 4.26 -4.23
N ARG A 27 18.16 3.55 -3.68
CA ARG A 27 18.90 4.02 -2.51
C ARG A 27 19.64 5.33 -2.79
N GLN A 28 20.33 5.44 -3.93
CA GLN A 28 21.04 6.67 -4.30
C GLN A 28 20.08 7.84 -4.43
N ALA A 29 18.89 7.64 -5.01
CA ALA A 29 17.87 8.67 -5.10
C ALA A 29 17.41 9.14 -3.72
N ALA A 30 17.16 8.22 -2.79
CA ALA A 30 16.82 8.56 -1.41
C ALA A 30 17.93 9.36 -0.72
N GLU A 31 19.19 8.91 -0.81
CA GLU A 31 20.35 9.59 -0.23
C GLU A 31 20.54 11.00 -0.80
N ALA A 32 20.35 11.17 -2.12
CA ALA A 32 20.40 12.48 -2.76
C ALA A 32 19.31 13.43 -2.26
N GLY A 33 18.14 12.91 -1.90
CA GLY A 33 17.06 13.64 -1.25
C GLY A 33 17.23 13.81 0.27
N GLY A 34 18.31 13.32 0.87
CA GLY A 34 18.54 13.34 2.31
C GLY A 34 17.62 12.40 3.08
N LEU A 35 17.13 11.34 2.42
CA LEU A 35 16.22 10.34 2.97
C LEU A 35 16.93 9.01 3.20
N THR A 36 16.40 8.23 4.11
CA THR A 36 16.70 6.80 4.25
C THR A 36 15.65 6.02 3.46
N LEU A 37 16.10 5.05 2.66
CA LEU A 37 15.23 4.15 1.91
C LEU A 37 14.72 3.02 2.83
N SER A 38 13.42 2.79 2.80
CA SER A 38 12.79 1.59 3.34
C SER A 38 11.88 0.98 2.27
N LEU A 39 12.31 -0.14 1.73
CA LEU A 39 11.56 -0.84 0.66
C LEU A 39 10.23 -1.40 1.18
N ARG A 40 9.24 -1.41 0.31
CA ARG A 40 7.96 -2.12 0.45
C ARG A 40 7.64 -2.80 -0.87
N GLU A 41 8.51 -3.75 -1.25
CA GLU A 41 8.33 -4.44 -2.52
C GLU A 41 7.08 -5.33 -2.49
N HIS A 42 6.42 -5.49 -3.63
CA HIS A 42 5.30 -6.41 -3.72
C HIS A 42 5.74 -7.83 -3.33
N ALA A 43 5.02 -8.41 -2.39
CA ALA A 43 5.24 -9.80 -2.03
C ALA A 43 4.87 -10.72 -3.21
N PRO A 44 5.55 -11.85 -3.38
CA PRO A 44 5.10 -12.88 -4.30
C PRO A 44 3.65 -13.27 -4.02
N LEU A 45 2.88 -13.59 -5.07
CA LEU A 45 1.60 -14.23 -4.87
C LEU A 45 1.79 -15.71 -4.48
N PRO A 46 0.87 -16.32 -3.71
CA PRO A 46 0.93 -17.73 -3.39
C PRO A 46 1.03 -18.60 -4.64
N GLU A 47 1.68 -19.76 -4.51
CA GLU A 47 1.81 -20.70 -5.62
C GLU A 47 0.43 -21.08 -6.19
N GLY A 48 0.31 -21.05 -7.52
CA GLY A 48 -0.93 -21.33 -8.24
C GLY A 48 -1.97 -20.22 -8.18
N TYR A 49 -1.70 -19.13 -7.44
CA TYR A 49 -2.57 -17.97 -7.43
C TYR A 49 -2.25 -17.04 -8.62
N ALA A 50 -3.28 -16.58 -9.29
CA ALA A 50 -3.18 -15.52 -10.28
C ALA A 50 -4.41 -14.64 -10.13
N PHE A 51 -4.27 -13.34 -10.28
CA PHE A 51 -5.42 -12.47 -10.38
C PHE A 51 -6.22 -12.85 -11.64
N HIS A 52 -7.45 -13.28 -11.45
CA HIS A 52 -8.34 -13.51 -12.57
C HIS A 52 -8.72 -12.16 -13.17
N GLN A 53 -8.41 -12.00 -14.45
CA GLN A 53 -9.00 -10.91 -15.20
C GLN A 53 -10.51 -11.17 -15.26
N THR A 54 -11.31 -10.29 -14.65
CA THR A 54 -12.72 -10.26 -14.97
C THR A 54 -12.84 -10.01 -16.46
N ALA A 55 -13.50 -10.92 -17.16
CA ALA A 55 -13.71 -10.86 -18.60
C ALA A 55 -14.52 -9.62 -18.98
N GLY A 56 -13.85 -8.48 -19.05
CA GLY A 56 -14.28 -7.33 -19.79
C GLY A 56 -13.67 -7.39 -21.19
N PRO A 57 -14.26 -6.80 -22.22
CA PRO A 57 -13.83 -6.95 -23.60
C PRO A 57 -12.54 -6.20 -23.96
N SER A 58 -11.61 -5.98 -23.04
CA SER A 58 -10.40 -5.26 -23.37
C SER A 58 -9.23 -6.21 -23.58
N ARG A 59 -8.88 -6.38 -24.86
CA ARG A 59 -7.59 -6.92 -25.31
C ARG A 59 -6.40 -6.03 -24.91
N GLU A 60 -6.60 -4.99 -24.07
CA GLU A 60 -5.62 -3.92 -23.82
C GLU A 60 -4.80 -4.13 -22.56
N PHE A 61 -5.15 -5.08 -21.71
CA PHE A 61 -4.35 -5.39 -20.53
C PHE A 61 -3.73 -6.77 -20.68
N PRO A 62 -2.37 -6.87 -20.65
CA PRO A 62 -1.75 -8.18 -20.55
C PRO A 62 -2.31 -8.86 -19.28
N PRO A 63 -2.51 -10.19 -19.31
CA PRO A 63 -2.83 -10.90 -18.10
C PRO A 63 -1.81 -10.51 -17.04
N VAL A 64 -2.27 -10.13 -15.86
CA VAL A 64 -1.39 -10.03 -14.69
C VAL A 64 -1.00 -11.48 -14.42
N SER A 65 0.01 -11.90 -15.14
CA SER A 65 0.55 -13.25 -15.02
C SER A 65 1.55 -13.23 -13.86
N LYS A 66 1.87 -14.41 -13.32
CA LYS A 66 3.03 -14.66 -12.45
C LYS A 66 4.36 -14.03 -12.95
N ALA A 67 4.41 -13.55 -14.17
CA ALA A 67 5.58 -12.96 -14.80
C ALA A 67 5.82 -11.49 -14.40
N VAL A 68 4.96 -10.89 -13.59
CA VAL A 68 5.07 -9.51 -13.16
C VAL A 68 5.35 -9.50 -11.66
N GLY A 69 6.57 -9.15 -11.27
CA GLY A 69 6.98 -9.07 -9.88
C GLY A 69 7.76 -10.28 -9.36
N LEU A 70 7.95 -10.30 -8.04
CA LEU A 70 8.64 -11.40 -7.36
C LEU A 70 7.81 -12.69 -7.38
N ALA A 71 8.50 -13.81 -7.55
CA ALA A 71 7.89 -15.14 -7.47
C ALA A 71 8.67 -16.05 -6.50
N LEU A 72 8.01 -17.10 -6.02
CA LEU A 72 8.62 -18.06 -5.10
C LEU A 72 9.40 -19.18 -5.81
N ASP A 73 9.19 -19.38 -7.11
CA ASP A 73 9.62 -20.58 -7.84
C ASP A 73 10.55 -20.31 -9.03
N ASP A 74 10.96 -19.05 -9.26
CA ASP A 74 11.80 -18.68 -10.42
C ASP A 74 13.16 -18.04 -10.05
N GLY A 75 13.46 -17.92 -8.73
CA GLY A 75 14.70 -17.31 -8.22
C GLY A 75 14.68 -15.78 -8.17
N SER A 76 13.59 -15.11 -8.57
CA SER A 76 13.50 -13.64 -8.54
C SER A 76 13.55 -13.09 -7.12
N LEU A 77 12.92 -13.76 -6.16
CA LEU A 77 12.97 -13.37 -4.77
C LEU A 77 14.39 -13.44 -4.20
N GLU A 78 15.12 -14.53 -4.48
CA GLU A 78 16.50 -14.69 -4.02
C GLU A 78 17.43 -13.64 -4.62
N ALA A 79 17.26 -13.31 -5.90
CA ALA A 79 18.03 -12.26 -6.57
C ALA A 79 17.75 -10.88 -5.93
N PHE A 80 16.51 -10.55 -5.67
CA PHE A 80 16.11 -9.34 -4.98
C PHE A 80 16.70 -9.27 -3.56
N LEU A 81 16.61 -10.36 -2.78
CA LEU A 81 17.14 -10.41 -1.42
C LEU A 81 18.67 -10.21 -1.40
N GLU A 82 19.39 -10.72 -2.40
CA GLU A 82 20.83 -10.48 -2.52
C GLU A 82 21.13 -9.00 -2.79
N GLU A 83 20.39 -8.33 -3.68
CA GLU A 83 20.54 -6.88 -3.90
C GLU A 83 20.27 -6.09 -2.61
N VAL A 84 19.19 -6.42 -1.88
CA VAL A 84 18.86 -5.79 -0.59
C VAL A 84 19.99 -5.97 0.43
N ARG A 85 20.52 -7.19 0.54
CA ARG A 85 21.62 -7.52 1.45
C ARG A 85 22.88 -6.71 1.11
N GLN A 86 23.24 -6.61 -0.17
CA GLN A 86 24.38 -5.83 -0.64
C GLN A 86 24.19 -4.32 -0.42
N ALA A 87 22.99 -3.83 -0.66
CA ALA A 87 22.69 -2.41 -0.47
C ALA A 87 22.57 -2.02 1.02
N GLY A 88 22.25 -2.97 1.90
CA GLY A 88 22.08 -2.71 3.34
C GLY A 88 20.89 -1.79 3.66
N VAL A 89 19.85 -1.85 2.84
CA VAL A 89 18.63 -1.05 3.03
C VAL A 89 17.60 -1.78 3.88
N SER A 90 16.67 -1.04 4.47
CA SER A 90 15.51 -1.60 5.18
C SER A 90 14.60 -2.33 4.19
N LEU A 91 14.18 -3.54 4.52
CA LEU A 91 13.27 -4.35 3.73
C LEU A 91 11.92 -4.52 4.42
N GLY A 92 10.87 -4.22 3.69
CA GLY A 92 9.53 -4.69 3.97
C GLY A 92 8.87 -5.23 2.72
N PHE A 93 7.71 -5.82 2.91
CA PHE A 93 6.87 -6.25 1.80
C PHE A 93 5.50 -5.63 1.89
N GLU A 94 4.99 -5.26 0.74
CA GLU A 94 3.59 -4.99 0.51
C GLU A 94 2.92 -6.30 0.13
N VAL A 95 2.04 -6.80 1.00
CA VAL A 95 1.43 -8.11 0.88
C VAL A 95 -0.04 -7.94 0.49
N ASP A 96 -0.41 -8.49 -0.64
CA ASP A 96 -1.79 -8.47 -1.10
C ASP A 96 -2.71 -9.24 -0.15
N ILE A 97 -3.83 -8.60 0.21
CA ILE A 97 -4.92 -9.25 0.91
C ILE A 97 -5.65 -10.16 -0.06
N LEU A 98 -5.66 -11.45 0.23
CA LEU A 98 -6.45 -12.44 -0.48
C LEU A 98 -7.76 -12.63 0.27
N GLY A 99 -8.79 -11.89 -0.12
CA GLY A 99 -10.09 -11.88 0.56
C GLY A 99 -10.65 -13.28 0.80
N GLY A 100 -11.01 -13.54 2.06
CA GLY A 100 -11.49 -14.85 2.49
C GLY A 100 -10.43 -15.96 2.56
N ARG A 101 -9.13 -15.65 2.37
CA ARG A 101 -8.04 -16.64 2.36
C ARG A 101 -6.89 -16.31 3.35
N PRO A 102 -7.18 -16.01 4.62
CA PRO A 102 -6.15 -15.61 5.58
C PRO A 102 -5.08 -16.70 5.82
N ALA A 103 -5.45 -17.97 5.67
CA ALA A 103 -4.52 -19.07 5.82
C ALA A 103 -3.48 -19.13 4.68
N GLU A 104 -3.84 -18.73 3.47
CA GLU A 104 -2.90 -18.65 2.34
C GLU A 104 -1.92 -17.49 2.53
N THR A 105 -2.42 -16.33 2.93
CA THR A 105 -1.58 -15.20 3.33
C THR A 105 -0.63 -15.58 4.46
N GLY A 106 -1.10 -16.31 5.47
CA GLY A 106 -0.26 -16.78 6.57
C GLY A 106 0.87 -17.71 6.10
N ARG A 107 0.59 -18.62 5.17
CA ARG A 107 1.63 -19.50 4.59
C ARG A 107 2.64 -18.72 3.76
N LEU A 108 2.19 -17.76 2.95
CA LEU A 108 3.06 -16.87 2.19
C LEU A 108 4.01 -16.11 3.12
N VAL A 109 3.47 -15.47 4.15
CA VAL A 109 4.27 -14.70 5.13
C VAL A 109 5.29 -15.60 5.84
N ALA A 110 4.92 -16.82 6.20
CA ALA A 110 5.85 -17.77 6.81
C ALA A 110 6.99 -18.16 5.85
N GLU A 111 6.68 -18.38 4.58
CA GLU A 111 7.68 -18.68 3.55
C GLU A 111 8.59 -17.49 3.25
N LEU A 112 8.05 -16.27 3.16
CA LEU A 112 8.86 -15.05 3.03
C LEU A 112 9.86 -14.92 4.19
N ARG A 113 9.41 -15.10 5.43
CA ARG A 113 10.29 -15.03 6.60
C ARG A 113 11.39 -16.06 6.55
N ARG A 114 11.06 -17.30 6.19
CA ARG A 114 12.03 -18.39 6.06
C ARG A 114 13.10 -18.08 4.99
N ARG A 115 12.70 -17.56 3.82
CA ARG A 115 13.63 -17.24 2.74
C ARG A 115 14.50 -16.04 3.03
N THR A 116 13.92 -14.98 3.60
CA THR A 116 14.67 -13.79 4.01
C THR A 116 15.70 -14.13 5.10
N GLU A 117 15.33 -14.95 6.09
CA GLU A 117 16.28 -15.44 7.11
C GLU A 117 17.41 -16.25 6.49
N ALA A 118 17.10 -17.15 5.55
CA ALA A 118 18.11 -17.94 4.84
C ALA A 118 19.07 -17.07 4.00
N ALA A 119 18.59 -15.93 3.47
CA ALA A 119 19.39 -14.95 2.76
C ALA A 119 20.16 -13.99 3.68
N GLY A 120 20.01 -14.11 5.01
CA GLY A 120 20.62 -13.19 5.99
C GLY A 120 20.01 -11.79 5.97
N VAL A 121 18.77 -11.65 5.54
CA VAL A 121 18.02 -10.37 5.46
C VAL A 121 16.90 -10.39 6.50
N THR A 122 16.68 -9.26 7.16
CA THR A 122 15.60 -9.10 8.13
C THR A 122 14.43 -8.37 7.48
N ILE A 123 13.21 -8.88 7.65
CA ILE A 123 11.99 -8.15 7.29
C ILE A 123 11.70 -7.12 8.38
N ASP A 124 11.76 -5.84 8.04
CA ASP A 124 11.47 -4.75 8.96
C ASP A 124 9.96 -4.49 9.10
N ALA A 125 9.18 -4.69 8.01
CA ALA A 125 7.73 -4.61 8.08
C ALA A 125 7.04 -5.45 7.01
N LEU A 126 5.83 -5.88 7.33
CA LEU A 126 4.83 -6.36 6.38
C LEU A 126 3.66 -5.39 6.42
N ASN A 127 3.38 -4.78 5.29
CA ASN A 127 2.17 -3.98 5.13
C ASN A 127 1.12 -4.81 4.41
N CYS A 128 -0.13 -4.75 4.86
CA CYS A 128 -1.21 -5.30 4.06
C CYS A 128 -1.73 -4.24 3.08
N SER A 129 -1.98 -4.67 1.86
CA SER A 129 -2.55 -3.87 0.79
C SER A 129 -3.69 -4.62 0.13
N HIS A 130 -4.63 -3.88 -0.39
CA HIS A 130 -5.80 -4.44 -1.02
C HIS A 130 -5.86 -3.95 -2.47
N HIS A 131 -5.54 -4.81 -3.42
CA HIS A 131 -5.51 -4.48 -4.85
C HIS A 131 -6.51 -5.31 -5.67
N ALA A 132 -7.09 -6.34 -5.07
CA ALA A 132 -8.01 -7.24 -5.76
C ALA A 132 -9.23 -7.56 -4.91
N MET A 133 -10.37 -7.75 -5.57
CA MET A 133 -11.64 -8.16 -4.98
C MET A 133 -12.12 -9.42 -5.71
N HIS A 134 -12.42 -10.49 -4.98
CA HIS A 134 -12.79 -11.79 -5.58
C HIS A 134 -11.79 -12.27 -6.64
N ASP A 135 -10.49 -12.20 -6.33
CA ASP A 135 -9.38 -12.58 -7.22
C ASP A 135 -9.28 -11.72 -8.50
N ALA A 136 -9.99 -10.60 -8.57
CA ALA A 136 -9.94 -9.66 -9.69
C ALA A 136 -9.33 -8.34 -9.24
N PRO A 137 -8.23 -7.88 -9.87
CA PRO A 137 -7.63 -6.60 -9.53
C PRO A 137 -8.61 -5.48 -9.86
N TRP A 138 -8.75 -4.52 -8.94
CA TRP A 138 -9.60 -3.35 -9.12
C TRP A 138 -8.80 -2.07 -9.37
N ASP A 139 -7.51 -2.07 -9.12
CA ASP A 139 -6.70 -0.86 -8.99
C ASP A 139 -5.97 -0.43 -10.27
N PHE A 140 -6.12 -1.14 -11.40
CA PHE A 140 -5.42 -0.81 -12.65
C PHE A 140 -6.09 0.31 -13.45
N THR A 141 -7.41 0.28 -13.56
CA THR A 141 -8.17 1.25 -14.36
C THR A 141 -9.51 1.55 -13.74
N PRO A 142 -10.16 2.67 -14.12
CA PRO A 142 -11.55 2.93 -13.72
C PRO A 142 -12.49 1.77 -14.05
N GLN A 143 -12.27 1.08 -15.18
CA GLN A 143 -13.09 -0.04 -15.63
C GLN A 143 -12.93 -1.27 -14.72
N THR A 144 -11.71 -1.53 -14.23
CA THR A 144 -11.48 -2.63 -13.28
C THR A 144 -12.16 -2.35 -11.94
N LEU A 145 -12.14 -1.10 -11.46
CA LEU A 145 -12.91 -0.70 -10.28
C LEU A 145 -14.42 -0.86 -10.49
N LEU A 146 -14.94 -0.39 -11.63
CA LEU A 146 -16.37 -0.55 -11.97
C LEU A 146 -16.79 -2.02 -11.98
N ALA A 147 -15.96 -2.89 -12.56
CA ALA A 147 -16.21 -4.33 -12.61
C ALA A 147 -16.24 -4.95 -11.20
N ALA A 148 -15.27 -4.60 -10.35
CA ALA A 148 -15.22 -5.06 -8.96
C ALA A 148 -16.44 -4.60 -8.15
N VAL A 149 -16.81 -3.33 -8.29
CA VAL A 149 -18.02 -2.79 -7.65
C VAL A 149 -19.28 -3.50 -8.12
N ALA A 150 -19.39 -3.77 -9.42
CA ALA A 150 -20.53 -4.53 -9.98
C ALA A 150 -20.57 -5.96 -9.43
N THR A 151 -19.44 -6.64 -9.35
CA THR A 151 -19.31 -8.00 -8.80
C THR A 151 -19.75 -8.05 -7.33
N CYS A 152 -19.44 -7.03 -6.55
CA CYS A 152 -19.90 -6.91 -5.15
C CYS A 152 -21.39 -6.54 -5.04
N GLY A 153 -22.05 -6.18 -6.13
CA GLY A 153 -23.44 -5.74 -6.14
C GLY A 153 -23.62 -4.29 -5.70
N GLY A 154 -22.66 -3.43 -6.00
CA GLY A 154 -22.71 -1.97 -5.85
C GLY A 154 -21.70 -1.39 -4.86
N ALA A 155 -21.52 -0.08 -4.92
CA ALA A 155 -20.49 0.67 -4.21
C ALA A 155 -20.49 0.44 -2.69
N ALA A 156 -21.65 0.50 -2.06
CA ALA A 156 -21.77 0.30 -0.61
C ALA A 156 -21.34 -1.11 -0.17
N ARG A 157 -21.60 -2.14 -0.98
CA ARG A 157 -21.16 -3.52 -0.68
C ARG A 157 -19.67 -3.68 -0.94
N PHE A 158 -19.16 -3.14 -2.02
CA PHE A 158 -17.72 -3.07 -2.29
C PHE A 158 -16.98 -2.43 -1.11
N THR A 159 -17.43 -1.26 -0.66
CA THR A 159 -16.82 -0.54 0.47
C THR A 159 -16.79 -1.39 1.74
N ARG A 160 -17.92 -2.01 2.12
CA ARG A 160 -17.98 -2.88 3.31
C ARG A 160 -17.03 -4.06 3.20
N GLN A 161 -16.95 -4.69 2.04
CA GLN A 161 -16.06 -5.82 1.81
C GLN A 161 -14.60 -5.38 1.83
N TYR A 162 -14.25 -4.30 1.11
CA TYR A 162 -12.91 -3.72 1.07
C TYR A 162 -12.35 -3.48 2.48
N PHE A 163 -13.06 -2.72 3.27
CA PHE A 163 -12.65 -2.42 4.65
C PHE A 163 -12.77 -3.64 5.58
N GLY A 164 -13.73 -4.51 5.33
CA GLY A 164 -13.90 -5.77 6.06
C GLY A 164 -12.66 -6.66 5.93
N GLU A 165 -12.19 -6.87 4.72
CA GLU A 165 -10.99 -7.68 4.42
C GLU A 165 -9.71 -7.07 5.01
N ILE A 166 -9.57 -5.73 5.00
CA ILE A 166 -8.47 -5.05 5.71
C ILE A 166 -8.53 -5.34 7.21
N ARG A 167 -9.69 -5.22 7.85
CA ARG A 167 -9.84 -5.52 9.28
C ARG A 167 -9.55 -6.98 9.61
N GLU A 168 -9.96 -7.92 8.77
CA GLU A 168 -9.64 -9.34 8.90
C GLU A 168 -8.12 -9.58 8.81
N ALA A 169 -7.45 -8.96 7.84
CA ALA A 169 -6.00 -9.04 7.70
C ALA A 169 -5.28 -8.49 8.93
N VAL A 170 -5.68 -7.31 9.42
CA VAL A 170 -5.14 -6.70 10.64
C VAL A 170 -5.32 -7.61 11.85
N ALA A 171 -6.48 -8.24 12.00
CA ALA A 171 -6.78 -9.13 13.13
C ALA A 171 -5.92 -10.42 13.14
N THR A 172 -5.27 -10.79 12.03
CA THR A 172 -4.34 -11.92 11.99
C THR A 172 -3.06 -11.69 12.82
N GLY A 173 -2.71 -10.41 13.10
CA GLY A 173 -1.46 -10.05 13.77
C GLY A 173 -0.20 -10.22 12.91
N LEU A 174 -0.34 -10.47 11.61
CA LEU A 174 0.79 -10.65 10.70
C LEU A 174 1.44 -9.33 10.28
N PHE A 175 0.68 -8.25 10.24
CA PHE A 175 1.03 -6.99 9.61
C PHE A 175 1.39 -5.90 10.60
N GLN A 176 2.39 -5.09 10.25
CA GLN A 176 2.81 -3.92 11.01
C GLN A 176 2.17 -2.63 10.49
N GLY A 177 1.72 -2.62 9.24
CA GLY A 177 1.12 -1.45 8.61
C GLY A 177 0.03 -1.79 7.60
N VAL A 178 -0.77 -0.76 7.25
CA VAL A 178 -1.73 -0.77 6.14
C VAL A 178 -1.30 0.30 5.16
N SER A 179 -1.11 -0.09 3.89
CA SER A 179 -0.73 0.82 2.81
C SER A 179 -1.96 1.53 2.22
N HIS A 180 -1.75 2.71 1.67
CA HIS A 180 -2.66 3.52 0.84
C HIS A 180 -4.17 3.19 0.96
N ILE A 181 -4.70 3.27 2.19
CA ILE A 181 -6.06 2.82 2.56
C ILE A 181 -7.20 3.48 1.73
N GLU A 182 -6.96 4.61 1.08
CA GLU A 182 -7.90 5.29 0.19
C GLU A 182 -7.63 4.99 -1.30
N GLY A 183 -6.85 3.96 -1.62
CA GLY A 183 -6.51 3.57 -2.98
C GLY A 183 -7.68 3.53 -3.97
N PRO A 184 -8.86 2.99 -3.63
CA PRO A 184 -10.03 2.98 -4.52
C PRO A 184 -10.49 4.37 -4.98
N LEU A 185 -10.19 5.44 -4.22
CA LEU A 185 -10.60 6.80 -4.57
C LEU A 185 -9.75 7.42 -5.68
N LYS A 186 -8.65 6.79 -6.09
CA LYS A 186 -7.77 7.30 -7.16
C LYS A 186 -8.48 7.50 -8.50
N PHE A 187 -9.61 6.82 -8.71
CA PHE A 187 -10.41 6.95 -9.91
C PHE A 187 -11.61 7.91 -9.76
N GLU A 188 -11.78 8.54 -8.60
CA GLU A 188 -12.89 9.48 -8.36
C GLU A 188 -12.54 10.93 -8.69
N ALA A 189 -11.26 11.25 -8.83
CA ALA A 189 -10.77 12.57 -9.22
C ALA A 189 -9.44 12.45 -9.98
N GLY A 190 -9.01 13.52 -10.62
CA GLY A 190 -7.73 13.55 -11.36
C GLY A 190 -7.84 13.13 -12.82
N SER A 191 -6.70 12.88 -13.44
CA SER A 191 -6.61 12.44 -14.83
C SER A 191 -7.11 10.99 -14.96
N GLY A 192 -8.14 10.78 -15.81
CA GLY A 192 -8.75 9.44 -15.99
C GLY A 192 -9.83 9.10 -14.97
N ALA A 193 -10.31 10.10 -14.20
CA ALA A 193 -11.40 9.91 -13.26
C ALA A 193 -12.68 9.40 -13.95
N LEU A 194 -13.48 8.68 -13.16
CA LEU A 194 -14.83 8.31 -13.57
C LEU A 194 -15.69 9.56 -13.80
N PRO A 195 -16.60 9.53 -14.79
CA PRO A 195 -17.48 10.67 -15.07
C PRO A 195 -18.36 11.10 -13.88
N THR A 196 -18.63 10.16 -12.99
CA THR A 196 -19.37 10.39 -11.75
C THR A 196 -18.67 9.62 -10.63
N PRO A 197 -18.43 10.25 -9.46
CA PRO A 197 -17.86 9.57 -8.32
C PRO A 197 -18.68 8.33 -7.94
N LEU A 198 -18.03 7.17 -7.92
CA LEU A 198 -18.68 5.88 -7.70
C LEU A 198 -18.88 5.61 -6.21
N LEU A 199 -17.83 5.86 -5.43
CA LEU A 199 -17.81 5.64 -3.99
C LEU A 199 -18.34 6.86 -3.23
N GLY A 200 -18.23 8.05 -3.83
CA GLY A 200 -18.82 9.29 -3.34
C GLY A 200 -18.27 9.77 -2.00
N ALA A 201 -17.05 9.33 -1.65
CA ALA A 201 -16.44 9.65 -0.37
C ALA A 201 -16.24 11.16 -0.16
N ASP A 202 -15.96 11.86 -1.26
CA ASP A 202 -15.63 13.30 -1.28
C ASP A 202 -16.78 14.19 -1.80
N THR A 203 -17.94 13.63 -2.07
CA THR A 203 -19.10 14.43 -2.51
C THR A 203 -19.69 15.22 -1.35
N SER A 204 -20.18 16.42 -1.62
CA SER A 204 -20.90 17.23 -0.61
C SER A 204 -22.22 17.73 -1.21
N PRO A 205 -23.40 17.32 -0.65
CA PRO A 205 -23.53 16.35 0.45
C PRO A 205 -23.14 14.93 0.00
N ARG A 206 -22.68 14.12 0.95
CA ARG A 206 -22.38 12.70 0.69
C ARG A 206 -23.67 11.94 0.41
N GLY A 207 -23.66 11.16 -0.67
CA GLY A 207 -24.71 10.17 -0.92
C GLY A 207 -24.52 8.92 -0.06
N PRO A 208 -25.46 7.95 -0.11
CA PRO A 208 -25.44 6.75 0.73
C PRO A 208 -24.13 5.93 0.64
N ALA A 209 -23.48 5.89 -0.52
CA ALA A 209 -22.20 5.20 -0.69
C ALA A 209 -21.07 5.91 0.07
N GLY A 210 -21.03 7.25 0.02
CA GLY A 210 -20.04 8.05 0.74
C GLY A 210 -20.23 8.00 2.26
N GLU A 211 -21.47 7.90 2.75
CA GLU A 211 -21.73 7.68 4.18
C GLU A 211 -21.19 6.33 4.63
N VAL A 212 -21.40 5.26 3.86
CA VAL A 212 -20.84 3.94 4.13
C VAL A 212 -19.32 3.96 4.10
N TRP A 213 -18.69 4.69 3.17
CA TRP A 213 -17.26 4.85 3.12
C TRP A 213 -16.72 5.43 4.43
N GLN A 214 -17.31 6.52 4.92
CA GLN A 214 -16.86 7.16 6.16
C GLN A 214 -17.06 6.27 7.39
N GLU A 215 -18.20 5.57 7.46
CA GLU A 215 -18.47 4.64 8.55
C GLU A 215 -17.43 3.51 8.59
N GLU A 216 -17.19 2.85 7.45
CA GLU A 216 -16.27 1.72 7.37
C GLU A 216 -14.80 2.14 7.56
N MET A 217 -14.41 3.33 7.05
CA MET A 217 -13.12 3.93 7.32
C MET A 217 -12.92 4.13 8.83
N ALA A 218 -13.86 4.76 9.52
CA ALA A 218 -13.75 5.00 10.95
C ALA A 218 -13.59 3.69 11.74
N ARG A 219 -14.42 2.69 11.46
CA ARG A 219 -14.32 1.34 12.06
C ARG A 219 -12.97 0.68 11.81
N THR A 220 -12.40 0.91 10.63
CA THR A 220 -11.10 0.34 10.27
C THR A 220 -9.99 1.03 11.05
N LEU A 221 -9.97 2.36 11.12
CA LEU A 221 -8.99 3.09 11.92
C LEU A 221 -9.05 2.72 13.40
N GLU A 222 -10.24 2.54 13.97
CA GLU A 222 -10.39 2.02 15.34
C GLU A 222 -9.82 0.60 15.48
N THR A 223 -9.94 -0.23 14.45
CA THR A 223 -9.36 -1.58 14.46
C THR A 223 -7.84 -1.52 14.41
N LEU A 224 -7.25 -0.67 13.56
CA LEU A 224 -5.81 -0.45 13.52
C LEU A 224 -5.28 -0.02 14.90
N ALA A 225 -5.95 0.94 15.54
CA ALA A 225 -5.57 1.42 16.87
C ALA A 225 -5.58 0.29 17.93
N ARG A 226 -6.61 -0.56 17.95
CA ARG A 226 -6.71 -1.70 18.87
C ARG A 226 -5.61 -2.75 18.65
N HIS A 227 -5.16 -2.93 17.42
CA HIS A 227 -4.14 -3.93 17.06
C HIS A 227 -2.73 -3.37 16.99
N ASP A 228 -2.54 -2.08 17.31
CA ASP A 228 -1.25 -1.36 17.23
C ASP A 228 -0.62 -1.40 15.84
N VAL A 229 -1.44 -1.43 14.78
CA VAL A 229 -1.01 -1.43 13.38
C VAL A 229 -0.92 -0.01 12.86
N ALA A 230 0.21 0.33 12.22
CA ALA A 230 0.44 1.66 11.67
C ALA A 230 -0.40 1.92 10.41
N LEU A 231 -0.68 3.19 10.18
CA LEU A 231 -1.37 3.67 8.98
C LEU A 231 -0.42 4.46 8.09
N GLU A 232 -0.45 4.19 6.81
CA GLU A 232 0.37 4.93 5.86
C GLU A 232 -0.30 6.23 5.42
N TYR A 233 0.48 7.32 5.45
CA TYR A 233 0.25 8.55 4.72
C TYR A 233 1.02 8.45 3.40
N ASN A 234 0.34 8.01 2.35
CA ASN A 234 0.97 7.70 1.08
C ASN A 234 0.86 8.88 0.12
N THR A 235 2.00 9.42 -0.30
CA THR A 235 2.07 10.57 -1.19
C THR A 235 1.98 10.20 -2.67
N GLY A 236 1.99 8.90 -3.01
CA GLY A 236 1.77 8.40 -4.38
C GLY A 236 0.45 8.88 -4.99
N GLY A 237 -0.57 9.05 -4.15
CA GLY A 237 -1.85 9.61 -4.54
C GLY A 237 -1.79 11.01 -5.16
N LEU A 238 -0.76 11.80 -4.89
CA LEU A 238 -0.58 13.12 -5.50
C LEU A 238 -0.50 13.05 -7.03
N ALA A 239 0.10 11.99 -7.57
CA ALA A 239 0.22 11.80 -9.02
C ALA A 239 -1.06 11.25 -9.67
N THR A 240 -1.83 10.45 -8.96
CA THR A 240 -2.99 9.72 -9.50
C THR A 240 -4.31 10.39 -9.15
N TRP A 241 -4.45 10.87 -7.92
CA TRP A 241 -5.67 11.43 -7.36
C TRP A 241 -5.59 12.95 -7.11
N GLY A 242 -4.36 13.54 -7.13
CA GLY A 242 -4.11 14.95 -6.82
C GLY A 242 -4.02 15.23 -5.31
N ARG A 243 -4.04 14.22 -4.46
CA ARG A 243 -3.86 14.29 -3.01
C ARG A 243 -3.34 12.98 -2.44
N PRO A 244 -2.75 12.97 -1.23
CA PRO A 244 -2.28 11.74 -0.60
C PRO A 244 -3.40 10.75 -0.32
N TYR A 245 -3.08 9.46 -0.29
CA TYR A 245 -3.98 8.43 0.24
C TYR A 245 -3.88 8.44 1.77
N LEU A 246 -4.56 9.28 2.35
CA LEU A 246 -5.06 9.58 3.68
C LEU A 246 -5.51 11.04 3.67
N SER A 247 -6.73 11.25 3.25
CA SER A 247 -7.34 12.59 3.16
C SER A 247 -7.54 13.20 4.55
N GLN A 248 -7.93 14.48 4.60
CA GLN A 248 -7.92 15.27 5.81
C GLN A 248 -8.80 14.69 6.94
N GLU A 249 -9.99 14.17 6.62
CA GLU A 249 -10.90 13.64 7.64
C GLU A 249 -10.38 12.34 8.29
N PRO A 250 -9.99 11.29 7.51
CA PRO A 250 -9.37 10.10 8.08
C PRO A 250 -8.05 10.41 8.81
N LEU A 251 -7.23 11.35 8.31
CA LEU A 251 -6.01 11.78 9.01
C LEU A 251 -6.34 12.37 10.39
N ALA A 252 -7.32 13.27 10.46
CA ALA A 252 -7.74 13.86 11.73
C ALA A 252 -8.27 12.81 12.71
N LEU A 253 -8.97 11.78 12.22
CA LEU A 253 -9.42 10.67 13.04
C LEU A 253 -8.25 9.80 13.49
N ALA A 254 -7.31 9.47 12.61
CA ALA A 254 -6.11 8.71 12.94
C ALA A 254 -5.29 9.38 14.05
N VAL A 255 -5.11 10.71 13.97
CA VAL A 255 -4.44 11.50 15.03
C VAL A 255 -5.20 11.42 16.35
N ARG A 256 -6.52 11.58 16.35
CA ARG A 256 -7.33 11.47 17.59
C ARG A 256 -7.26 10.07 18.21
N LEU A 257 -7.15 9.02 17.40
CA LEU A 257 -7.01 7.64 17.86
C LEU A 257 -5.58 7.29 18.29
N GLY A 258 -4.62 8.20 18.11
CA GLY A 258 -3.21 7.96 18.45
C GLY A 258 -2.53 6.93 17.53
N LEU A 259 -2.99 6.79 16.29
CA LEU A 259 -2.39 5.87 15.32
C LEU A 259 -0.95 6.28 14.99
N LYS A 260 -0.08 5.30 14.88
CA LYS A 260 1.26 5.47 14.32
C LYS A 260 1.13 5.76 12.83
N LEU A 261 1.68 6.89 12.39
CA LEU A 261 1.68 7.26 10.98
C LEU A 261 3.07 6.99 10.39
N VAL A 262 3.12 6.27 9.28
CA VAL A 262 4.29 6.11 8.43
C VAL A 262 4.08 6.89 7.14
N VAL A 263 5.13 7.43 6.54
CA VAL A 263 5.03 8.19 5.30
C VAL A 263 5.78 7.45 4.20
N GLY A 264 5.15 7.25 3.06
CA GLY A 264 5.71 6.61 1.89
C GLY A 264 5.37 7.36 0.60
N SER A 265 6.30 7.34 -0.37
CA SER A 265 6.09 7.95 -1.67
C SER A 265 5.40 7.01 -2.66
N ASP A 266 5.47 5.71 -2.41
CA ASP A 266 5.02 4.68 -3.34
C ASP A 266 5.74 4.82 -4.70
N ALA A 267 7.06 5.08 -4.59
CA ALA A 267 7.90 5.36 -5.73
C ALA A 267 8.18 4.09 -6.54
N HIS A 268 7.99 4.18 -7.85
CA HIS A 268 8.30 3.16 -8.85
C HIS A 268 9.37 3.64 -9.85
N ASP A 269 9.93 4.82 -9.59
CA ASP A 269 10.96 5.48 -10.37
C ASP A 269 11.88 6.24 -9.41
N PRO A 270 13.20 6.28 -9.61
CA PRO A 270 14.12 7.06 -8.78
C PRO A 270 13.69 8.53 -8.57
N ASP A 271 13.11 9.15 -9.61
CA ASP A 271 12.66 10.55 -9.55
C ASP A 271 11.40 10.75 -8.68
N GLN A 272 10.79 9.65 -8.25
CA GLN A 272 9.59 9.67 -7.40
C GLN A 272 9.90 9.49 -5.92
N VAL A 273 11.11 9.09 -5.56
CA VAL A 273 11.50 8.88 -4.16
C VAL A 273 11.37 10.17 -3.38
N GLY A 274 10.63 10.15 -2.28
CA GLY A 274 10.32 11.32 -1.46
C GLY A 274 9.37 12.33 -2.12
N ARG A 275 8.70 11.96 -3.21
CA ARG A 275 7.72 12.83 -3.89
C ARG A 275 6.65 13.29 -2.91
N GLY A 276 6.39 14.61 -2.89
CA GLY A 276 5.35 15.22 -2.07
C GLY A 276 5.66 15.28 -0.56
N PHE A 277 6.89 14.98 -0.13
CA PHE A 277 7.25 14.98 1.29
C PHE A 277 7.23 16.38 1.89
N THR A 278 7.58 17.41 1.13
CA THR A 278 7.49 18.80 1.60
C THR A 278 6.04 19.19 1.92
N GLU A 279 5.11 18.84 1.07
CA GLU A 279 3.68 19.06 1.26
C GLU A 279 3.14 18.20 2.42
N ALA A 280 3.55 16.94 2.49
CA ALA A 280 3.20 16.03 3.57
C ALA A 280 3.62 16.59 4.94
N GLU A 281 4.84 17.11 5.06
CA GLU A 281 5.32 17.76 6.29
C GLU A 281 4.41 18.91 6.74
N GLN A 282 3.95 19.73 5.79
CA GLN A 282 3.06 20.85 6.08
C GLN A 282 1.70 20.36 6.59
N VAL A 283 1.11 19.38 5.91
CA VAL A 283 -0.20 18.81 6.27
C VAL A 283 -0.12 18.11 7.63
N LEU A 284 0.89 17.26 7.85
CA LEU A 284 1.06 16.54 9.11
C LEU A 284 1.30 17.49 10.28
N ARG A 285 2.04 18.59 10.06
CA ARG A 285 2.23 19.64 11.07
C ARG A 285 0.92 20.36 11.39
N GLN A 286 0.12 20.70 10.38
CA GLN A 286 -1.19 21.32 10.57
C GLN A 286 -2.17 20.38 11.29
N ALA A 287 -2.09 19.08 11.03
CA ALA A 287 -2.86 18.06 11.73
C ALA A 287 -2.35 17.76 13.16
N VAL A 288 -1.30 18.47 13.62
CA VAL A 288 -0.67 18.30 14.94
C VAL A 288 -0.14 16.88 15.16
N VAL A 289 0.37 16.27 14.10
CA VAL A 289 1.07 14.98 14.21
C VAL A 289 2.38 15.19 14.95
N ALA A 290 2.50 14.56 16.12
CA ALA A 290 3.67 14.74 16.98
C ALA A 290 4.89 13.97 16.48
N GLU A 291 4.68 12.77 15.95
CA GLU A 291 5.72 11.85 15.51
C GLU A 291 5.29 11.11 14.25
N VAL A 292 6.27 10.83 13.39
CA VAL A 292 6.12 9.85 12.32
C VAL A 292 6.99 8.63 12.62
N TRP A 293 6.67 7.51 12.03
CA TRP A 293 7.24 6.23 12.38
C TRP A 293 7.89 5.55 11.18
N THR A 294 8.82 4.67 11.47
CA THR A 294 9.35 3.66 10.54
C THR A 294 9.36 2.31 11.23
N PHE A 295 9.89 1.29 10.56
CA PHE A 295 9.94 -0.05 11.13
C PHE A 295 11.37 -0.57 11.19
N LYS A 296 11.65 -1.36 12.21
CA LYS A 296 12.88 -2.11 12.34
C LYS A 296 12.61 -3.46 13.01
N ALA A 297 12.98 -4.53 12.33
CA ALA A 297 12.79 -5.91 12.80
C ALA A 297 11.35 -6.17 13.31
N GLY A 298 10.35 -5.77 12.53
CA GLY A 298 8.93 -5.97 12.84
C GLY A 298 8.36 -5.04 13.91
N ARG A 299 9.09 -3.99 14.31
CA ARG A 299 8.64 -3.04 15.34
C ARG A 299 8.60 -1.62 14.81
N ALA A 300 7.56 -0.89 15.15
CA ALA A 300 7.49 0.54 14.87
C ALA A 300 8.51 1.30 15.73
N VAL A 301 9.24 2.22 15.10
CA VAL A 301 10.24 3.08 15.72
C VAL A 301 9.90 4.53 15.38
N ALA A 302 9.79 5.39 16.39
CA ALA A 302 9.56 6.81 16.18
C ALA A 302 10.76 7.46 15.51
N ILE A 303 10.48 8.30 14.52
CA ILE A 303 11.49 9.14 13.89
C ILE A 303 11.43 10.49 14.58
N PRO A 304 12.51 10.95 15.22
CA PRO A 304 12.55 12.27 15.84
C PRO A 304 12.23 13.34 14.80
N THR A 305 11.26 14.18 15.09
CA THR A 305 10.97 15.37 14.29
C THR A 305 11.92 16.48 14.78
N ALA A 306 12.89 16.84 13.94
CA ALA A 306 13.80 17.93 14.21
C ALA A 306 13.09 19.29 14.08
#